data_0f9f441af2be54cc135840f5c9821e95
#
_entry.id   0f9f441af2be54cc135840f5c9821e95
#
_cell.length_a   1.000
_cell.length_b   1.000
_cell.length_c   1.000
_cell.angle_alpha   90.00
_cell.angle_beta   90.00
_cell.angle_gamma   90.00
#
_symmetry.space_group_name_H-M   'P 1'
#
loop_
_entity.id
_entity.type
_entity.pdbx_description
1 polymer ?
#
loop_
_entity_poly.entity_id
_entity_poly.type
_entity_poly.pdbx_seq_one_letter_code
_entity_poly.pdbx_strand_id
1 'polypeptide(L)'
;MAAQDEDPFDDPSIKSAVAGGDIDDLESNPFETTSLKQGDSGYAPQVDLDEQEEIYPTSTHGTAPANAMRMDDIARREREIEERERELDARTERMRQFGRNNWPPFYPIVYHDIAGEIPPDSQWIMKDVYRLWLLLAATLVWNFVTCLLLLIITGAISDLIMGAFYMVFIGTGSFFLWYRPLYFGLMKEHSFFYYVFFLFCGCHLLFSIYAFVGVAAAGCAGALTTIHWYVQRGWKGWLFGTFSLITTLGFFAQGVGLVWYYRIIWRHNHDKGHTFDQAKAELASHGMRAYLMNSARI
;
A
#
# COMPACT_ATOMS: atom_id res chain seq x y z
N MET A 1 17.30 43.70 20.32
CA MET A 1 17.97 43.53 19.03
C MET A 1 17.02 42.72 18.19
N ALA A 2 16.20 43.38 17.38
CA ALA A 2 15.20 42.75 16.53
C ALA A 2 15.91 42.31 15.24
N ALA A 3 15.80 41.02 14.88
CA ALA A 3 16.19 40.52 13.59
C ALA A 3 15.20 41.09 12.56
N GLN A 4 15.70 41.79 11.57
CA GLN A 4 14.93 42.21 10.41
C GLN A 4 14.64 40.95 9.58
N ASP A 5 13.36 40.66 9.40
CA ASP A 5 12.88 39.71 8.40
C ASP A 5 13.19 40.31 7.02
N GLU A 6 14.25 39.83 6.37
CA GLU A 6 14.52 40.14 4.97
C GLU A 6 13.54 39.32 4.11
N ASP A 7 12.70 40.01 3.35
CA ASP A 7 11.77 39.42 2.39
C ASP A 7 12.58 38.69 1.31
N PRO A 8 12.40 37.37 1.12
CA PRO A 8 13.15 36.59 0.16
C PRO A 8 12.93 37.02 -1.31
N PHE A 9 11.96 37.89 -1.59
CA PHE A 9 11.68 38.44 -2.92
C PHE A 9 12.34 39.79 -3.18
N ASP A 10 13.10 40.36 -2.22
CA ASP A 10 13.78 41.64 -2.34
C ASP A 10 15.14 41.54 -3.08
N ASP A 11 15.53 40.36 -3.54
CA ASP A 11 16.76 40.14 -4.30
C ASP A 11 16.72 40.91 -5.64
N PRO A 12 17.74 41.74 -5.95
CA PRO A 12 17.82 42.53 -7.17
C PRO A 12 17.74 41.70 -8.47
N SER A 13 18.16 40.43 -8.43
CA SER A 13 18.09 39.52 -9.56
C SER A 13 16.65 39.10 -9.91
N ILE A 14 15.82 38.96 -8.88
CA ILE A 14 14.39 38.65 -9.03
C ILE A 14 13.64 39.87 -9.57
N LYS A 15 13.94 41.06 -9.01
CA LYS A 15 13.34 42.31 -9.48
C LYS A 15 13.68 42.65 -10.92
N SER A 16 14.90 42.33 -11.39
CA SER A 16 15.30 42.52 -12.77
C SER A 16 14.63 41.53 -13.73
N ALA A 17 14.35 40.32 -13.31
CA ALA A 17 13.66 39.31 -14.12
C ALA A 17 12.17 39.64 -14.30
N VAL A 18 11.54 40.26 -13.28
CA VAL A 18 10.13 40.68 -13.35
C VAL A 18 9.94 42.00 -14.10
N ALA A 19 10.92 42.89 -14.06
CA ALA A 19 10.83 44.21 -14.72
C ALA A 19 11.17 44.17 -16.24
N GLY A 20 11.69 43.05 -16.76
CA GLY A 20 12.09 42.91 -18.15
C GLY A 20 11.11 42.20 -19.10
N GLY A 21 9.95 41.77 -18.58
CA GLY A 21 8.91 41.12 -19.37
C GLY A 21 7.75 42.09 -19.64
N ASP A 22 7.48 42.41 -20.91
CA ASP A 22 6.23 43.09 -21.30
C ASP A 22 5.05 42.20 -20.87
N ILE A 23 4.24 42.74 -19.94
CA ILE A 23 3.09 42.03 -19.35
C ILE A 23 1.94 41.83 -20.35
N ASP A 24 1.97 42.52 -21.47
CA ASP A 24 0.93 42.48 -22.50
C ASP A 24 0.91 41.17 -23.33
N ASP A 25 1.99 40.37 -23.30
CA ASP A 25 2.05 39.09 -24.03
C ASP A 25 1.61 37.88 -23.21
N LEU A 26 1.26 38.02 -21.92
CA LEU A 26 0.84 36.93 -21.04
C LEU A 26 -0.68 36.69 -21.01
N GLU A 27 -1.50 37.55 -21.65
CA GLU A 27 -2.97 37.38 -21.68
C GLU A 27 -3.47 36.48 -22.81
N SER A 28 -2.62 35.98 -23.72
CA SER A 28 -3.06 34.97 -24.69
C SER A 28 -2.83 33.56 -24.15
N ASN A 29 -3.86 32.98 -23.60
CA ASN A 29 -3.90 31.58 -23.25
C ASN A 29 -3.71 30.71 -24.51
N PRO A 30 -2.59 29.99 -24.69
CA PRO A 30 -2.36 29.19 -25.90
C PRO A 30 -3.34 28.00 -26.05
N PHE A 31 -4.23 27.80 -25.07
CA PHE A 31 -5.27 26.76 -25.06
C PHE A 31 -6.68 27.33 -25.18
N GLU A 32 -6.86 28.63 -25.44
CA GLU A 32 -8.18 29.20 -25.69
C GLU A 32 -8.61 28.86 -27.13
N THR A 33 -9.03 27.61 -27.28
CA THR A 33 -9.69 27.17 -28.50
C THR A 33 -11.00 27.91 -28.64
N THR A 34 -11.07 28.73 -29.68
CA THR A 34 -12.25 29.36 -30.23
C THR A 34 -13.48 28.48 -30.03
N SER A 35 -14.37 28.93 -29.17
CA SER A 35 -15.72 28.35 -29.04
C SER A 35 -16.40 28.39 -30.39
N LEU A 36 -16.75 27.23 -30.93
CA LEU A 36 -17.61 27.08 -32.09
C LEU A 36 -18.94 27.82 -31.84
N LYS A 37 -19.05 29.04 -32.39
CA LYS A 37 -20.34 29.69 -32.59
C LYS A 37 -21.08 28.92 -33.66
N GLN A 38 -22.08 28.21 -33.28
CA GLN A 38 -23.13 27.66 -34.12
C GLN A 38 -23.98 28.84 -34.62
N GLY A 39 -23.94 29.08 -35.91
CA GLY A 39 -24.74 30.14 -36.53
C GLY A 39 -24.55 30.18 -38.04
N ASP A 40 -25.44 29.51 -38.72
CA ASP A 40 -26.09 29.83 -39.99
C ASP A 40 -25.30 30.05 -41.27
N SER A 41 -25.67 29.20 -42.25
CA SER A 41 -25.74 29.31 -43.71
C SER A 41 -24.64 30.01 -44.48
N GLY A 42 -23.98 29.20 -45.30
CA GLY A 42 -23.73 29.57 -46.70
C GLY A 42 -22.58 30.51 -46.98
N TYR A 43 -21.41 29.93 -47.13
CA TYR A 43 -20.47 30.26 -48.21
C TYR A 43 -19.24 29.39 -48.06
N ALA A 44 -19.08 28.40 -48.91
CA ALA A 44 -17.79 27.72 -49.09
C ALA A 44 -16.83 28.67 -49.81
N PRO A 45 -15.66 28.96 -49.27
CA PRO A 45 -14.63 29.62 -50.08
C PRO A 45 -14.09 28.57 -51.05
N GLN A 46 -14.28 28.81 -52.35
CA GLN A 46 -13.50 28.16 -53.40
C GLN A 46 -12.05 28.58 -53.21
N VAL A 47 -11.21 27.63 -52.89
CA VAL A 47 -9.76 27.80 -52.95
C VAL A 47 -9.39 27.71 -54.42
N ASP A 48 -9.05 28.84 -55.04
CA ASP A 48 -8.42 28.90 -56.34
C ASP A 48 -7.04 28.23 -56.26
N LEU A 49 -6.90 27.10 -56.95
CA LEU A 49 -5.70 26.26 -56.98
C LEU A 49 -4.62 26.77 -57.99
N ASP A 50 -4.73 28.01 -58.44
CA ASP A 50 -3.89 28.47 -59.55
C ASP A 50 -2.83 29.55 -59.22
N GLU A 51 -2.58 29.89 -57.96
CA GLU A 51 -1.51 30.86 -57.62
C GLU A 51 -0.71 30.51 -56.39
N GLN A 52 0.03 29.38 -56.39
CA GLN A 52 1.24 29.18 -55.56
C GLN A 52 2.22 28.19 -56.17
N GLU A 53 2.57 28.39 -57.40
CA GLU A 53 3.76 27.86 -58.02
C GLU A 53 4.85 28.96 -58.05
N GLU A 54 5.53 29.13 -56.93
CA GLU A 54 6.88 29.70 -56.83
C GLU A 54 7.22 29.86 -55.31
N ILE A 55 7.99 28.98 -54.80
CA ILE A 55 9.08 29.09 -53.83
C ILE A 55 9.40 27.70 -53.27
N TYR A 56 9.88 26.79 -54.11
CA TYR A 56 10.79 25.74 -53.66
C TYR A 56 11.98 25.68 -54.64
N PRO A 57 13.20 25.99 -54.16
CA PRO A 57 14.37 25.71 -54.98
C PRO A 57 14.52 24.21 -55.17
N THR A 58 14.33 23.75 -56.39
CA THR A 58 14.63 22.42 -56.86
C THR A 58 16.14 22.20 -56.80
N SER A 59 16.65 21.76 -55.62
CA SER A 59 17.98 21.18 -55.53
C SER A 59 17.86 19.65 -55.57
N THR A 60 17.75 19.13 -56.75
CA THR A 60 18.07 17.74 -57.10
C THR A 60 19.55 17.54 -56.88
N HIS A 61 19.93 16.99 -55.73
CA HIS A 61 21.02 16.04 -55.49
C HIS A 61 21.30 15.92 -53.98
N GLY A 62 20.96 14.77 -53.36
CA GLY A 62 21.49 14.41 -52.05
C GLY A 62 20.50 14.11 -50.93
N THR A 63 19.18 13.91 -51.19
CA THR A 63 18.17 13.80 -50.12
C THR A 63 17.76 12.38 -49.74
N ALA A 64 18.18 11.34 -50.45
CA ALA A 64 17.82 9.94 -50.13
C ALA A 64 18.34 9.47 -48.74
N PRO A 65 19.58 9.71 -48.32
CA PRO A 65 20.07 9.28 -47.00
C PRO A 65 19.48 10.11 -45.85
N ALA A 66 19.20 11.40 -46.04
CA ALA A 66 18.62 12.25 -44.99
C ALA A 66 17.15 11.92 -44.73
N ASN A 67 16.40 11.56 -45.77
CA ASN A 67 15.01 11.10 -45.59
C ASN A 67 14.94 9.72 -44.96
N ALA A 68 15.86 8.79 -45.26
CA ALA A 68 15.96 7.50 -44.62
C ALA A 68 16.25 7.63 -43.12
N MET A 69 17.20 8.52 -42.74
CA MET A 69 17.49 8.79 -41.30
C MET A 69 16.29 9.41 -40.59
N ARG A 70 15.52 10.29 -41.20
CA ARG A 70 14.30 10.85 -40.62
C ARG A 70 13.21 9.79 -40.45
N MET A 71 13.05 8.88 -41.37
CA MET A 71 12.09 7.78 -41.29
C MET A 71 12.48 6.81 -40.16
N ASP A 72 13.76 6.50 -39.99
CA ASP A 72 14.24 5.65 -38.88
C ASP A 72 14.05 6.33 -37.52
N ASP A 73 14.28 7.64 -37.42
CA ASP A 73 14.03 8.41 -36.19
C ASP A 73 12.52 8.46 -35.83
N ILE A 74 11.67 8.64 -36.85
CA ILE A 74 10.21 8.60 -36.66
C ILE A 74 9.78 7.21 -36.19
N ALA A 75 10.22 6.15 -36.87
CA ALA A 75 9.90 4.77 -36.48
C ALA A 75 10.42 4.38 -35.09
N ARG A 76 11.53 4.99 -34.65
CA ARG A 76 12.03 4.82 -33.30
C ARG A 76 11.16 5.54 -32.26
N ARG A 77 10.76 6.76 -32.52
CA ARG A 77 9.85 7.54 -31.67
C ARG A 77 8.46 6.88 -31.56
N GLU A 78 7.95 6.37 -32.67
CA GLU A 78 6.67 5.63 -32.68
C GLU A 78 6.73 4.39 -31.75
N ARG A 79 7.82 3.61 -31.79
CA ARG A 79 7.99 2.48 -30.89
C ARG A 79 8.09 2.92 -29.42
N GLU A 80 8.82 3.99 -29.13
CA GLU A 80 8.93 4.53 -27.76
C GLU A 80 7.57 5.03 -27.25
N ILE A 81 6.74 5.63 -28.10
CA ILE A 81 5.38 6.07 -27.76
C ILE A 81 4.49 4.85 -27.51
N GLU A 82 4.52 3.86 -28.39
CA GLU A 82 3.73 2.63 -28.25
C GLU A 82 4.09 1.85 -26.98
N GLU A 83 5.37 1.79 -26.62
CA GLU A 83 5.81 1.21 -25.36
C GLU A 83 5.28 1.99 -24.15
N ARG A 84 5.33 3.32 -24.19
CA ARG A 84 4.78 4.17 -23.12
C ARG A 84 3.26 4.06 -23.01
N GLU A 85 2.56 3.99 -24.12
CA GLU A 85 1.10 3.77 -24.14
C GLU A 85 0.74 2.43 -23.53
N ARG A 86 1.44 1.35 -23.90
CA ARG A 86 1.25 0.02 -23.29
C ARG A 86 1.53 0.03 -21.78
N GLU A 87 2.56 0.76 -21.34
CA GLU A 87 2.87 0.92 -19.92
C GLU A 87 1.80 1.71 -19.17
N LEU A 88 1.27 2.78 -19.77
CA LEU A 88 0.17 3.59 -19.22
C LEU A 88 -1.13 2.80 -19.16
N ASP A 89 -1.45 2.02 -20.18
CA ASP A 89 -2.62 1.16 -20.20
C ASP A 89 -2.52 0.07 -19.13
N ALA A 90 -1.34 -0.54 -18.98
CA ALA A 90 -1.09 -1.50 -17.91
C ALA A 90 -1.19 -0.86 -16.52
N ARG A 91 -0.76 0.40 -16.34
CA ARG A 91 -0.94 1.15 -15.10
C ARG A 91 -2.41 1.50 -14.85
N THR A 92 -3.13 1.90 -15.88
CA THR A 92 -4.56 2.25 -15.80
C THR A 92 -5.39 1.02 -15.46
N GLU A 93 -5.08 -0.12 -16.07
CA GLU A 93 -5.75 -1.38 -15.77
C GLU A 93 -5.44 -1.85 -14.34
N ARG A 94 -4.19 -1.72 -13.88
CA ARG A 94 -3.85 -1.94 -12.47
C ARG A 94 -4.63 -1.00 -11.54
N MET A 95 -4.72 0.30 -11.85
CA MET A 95 -5.50 1.24 -11.04
C MET A 95 -7.01 0.92 -11.05
N ARG A 96 -7.56 0.43 -12.14
CA ARG A 96 -8.95 -0.07 -12.22
C ARG A 96 -9.16 -1.32 -11.37
N GLN A 97 -8.18 -2.23 -11.36
CA GLN A 97 -8.21 -3.42 -10.51
C GLN A 97 -8.04 -3.05 -9.03
N PHE A 98 -7.20 -2.06 -8.69
CA PHE A 98 -7.07 -1.50 -7.34
C PHE A 98 -8.36 -0.87 -6.81
N GLY A 99 -9.27 -0.42 -7.65
CA GLY A 99 -10.58 0.11 -7.27
C GLY A 99 -11.59 -0.96 -6.87
N ARG A 100 -11.32 -2.24 -7.09
CA ARG A 100 -12.18 -3.37 -6.72
C ARG A 100 -11.59 -4.12 -5.54
N ASN A 101 -12.00 -3.73 -4.34
CA ASN A 101 -11.72 -4.51 -3.14
C ASN A 101 -12.19 -5.96 -3.35
N ASN A 102 -11.37 -6.94 -2.94
CA ASN A 102 -11.67 -8.36 -3.12
C ASN A 102 -11.56 -9.17 -1.83
N TRP A 103 -11.12 -8.53 -0.73
CA TRP A 103 -10.88 -9.22 0.53
C TRP A 103 -11.44 -8.44 1.74
N PRO A 104 -12.06 -9.09 2.74
CA PRO A 104 -12.45 -10.50 2.76
C PRO A 104 -13.63 -10.79 1.79
N PRO A 105 -13.83 -12.07 1.34
CA PRO A 105 -14.81 -12.39 0.30
C PRO A 105 -16.27 -12.04 0.66
N PHE A 106 -16.63 -12.07 1.94
CA PHE A 106 -17.98 -11.76 2.44
C PHE A 106 -18.26 -10.27 2.62
N TYR A 107 -17.19 -9.45 2.79
CA TYR A 107 -17.29 -7.98 2.89
C TYR A 107 -15.99 -7.34 2.40
N PRO A 108 -15.84 -7.09 1.11
CA PRO A 108 -14.58 -6.65 0.52
C PRO A 108 -14.23 -5.22 0.94
N ILE A 109 -13.26 -5.08 1.85
CA ILE A 109 -12.78 -3.81 2.39
C ILE A 109 -11.48 -3.38 1.71
N VAL A 110 -10.62 -4.35 1.35
CA VAL A 110 -9.28 -4.10 0.82
C VAL A 110 -9.04 -4.90 -0.45
N TYR A 111 -8.16 -4.38 -1.30
CA TYR A 111 -7.62 -5.14 -2.40
C TYR A 111 -6.45 -6.00 -1.89
N HIS A 112 -6.42 -7.28 -2.27
CA HIS A 112 -5.43 -8.25 -1.84
C HIS A 112 -5.14 -9.24 -2.98
N ASP A 113 -3.99 -9.08 -3.63
CA ASP A 113 -3.51 -9.96 -4.69
C ASP A 113 -1.99 -10.14 -4.56
N ILE A 114 -1.59 -11.24 -3.88
CA ILE A 114 -0.17 -11.54 -3.66
C ILE A 114 0.55 -11.83 -4.98
N ALA A 115 -0.13 -12.45 -5.94
CA ALA A 115 0.49 -12.87 -7.18
C ALA A 115 0.72 -11.70 -8.15
N GLY A 116 -0.22 -10.74 -8.19
CA GLY A 116 -0.16 -9.59 -9.08
C GLY A 116 0.64 -8.42 -8.54
N GLU A 117 0.69 -8.25 -7.20
CA GLU A 117 1.26 -7.04 -6.58
C GLU A 117 2.66 -7.24 -5.98
N ILE A 118 3.01 -8.45 -5.55
CA ILE A 118 4.28 -8.72 -4.86
C ILE A 118 5.29 -9.35 -5.83
N PRO A 119 6.56 -8.89 -5.82
CA PRO A 119 7.63 -9.47 -6.64
C PRO A 119 7.72 -11.00 -6.43
N PRO A 120 7.93 -11.79 -7.51
CA PRO A 120 7.94 -13.25 -7.46
C PRO A 120 8.84 -13.84 -6.37
N ASP A 121 10.00 -13.23 -6.15
CA ASP A 121 11.01 -13.67 -5.17
C ASP A 121 10.51 -13.58 -3.72
N SER A 122 9.55 -12.69 -3.45
CA SER A 122 9.02 -12.42 -2.10
C SER A 122 7.60 -12.98 -1.87
N GLN A 123 6.94 -13.50 -2.92
CA GLN A 123 5.57 -14.02 -2.81
C GLN A 123 5.42 -15.16 -1.81
N TRP A 124 6.43 -16.04 -1.72
CA TRP A 124 6.41 -17.17 -0.79
C TRP A 124 6.35 -16.72 0.66
N ILE A 125 7.12 -15.65 1.02
CA ILE A 125 7.10 -15.06 2.36
C ILE A 125 5.68 -14.59 2.68
N MET A 126 5.08 -13.84 1.76
CA MET A 126 3.75 -13.27 2.00
C MET A 126 2.66 -14.33 2.06
N LYS A 127 2.72 -15.38 1.23
CA LYS A 127 1.79 -16.52 1.26
C LYS A 127 1.84 -17.24 2.60
N ASP A 128 3.02 -17.46 3.15
CA ASP A 128 3.18 -18.15 4.42
C ASP A 128 2.78 -17.28 5.60
N VAL A 129 3.09 -15.99 5.57
CA VAL A 129 2.61 -15.02 6.57
C VAL A 129 1.09 -14.89 6.53
N TYR A 130 0.47 -14.99 5.34
CA TYR A 130 -0.99 -15.05 5.21
C TYR A 130 -1.58 -16.29 5.88
N ARG A 131 -0.98 -17.46 5.66
CA ARG A 131 -1.38 -18.71 6.35
C ARG A 131 -1.22 -18.60 7.86
N LEU A 132 -0.14 -17.97 8.33
CA LEU A 132 0.09 -17.73 9.75
C LEU A 132 -0.96 -16.78 10.34
N TRP A 133 -1.37 -15.75 9.60
CA TRP A 133 -2.46 -14.87 10.03
C TRP A 133 -3.81 -15.60 10.05
N LEU A 134 -4.09 -16.48 9.08
CA LEU A 134 -5.28 -17.33 9.11
C LEU A 134 -5.27 -18.28 10.30
N LEU A 135 -4.12 -18.85 10.65
CA LEU A 135 -3.96 -19.67 11.86
C LEU A 135 -4.30 -18.87 13.12
N LEU A 136 -3.82 -17.61 13.21
CA LEU A 136 -4.20 -16.71 14.31
C LEU A 136 -5.71 -16.51 14.37
N ALA A 137 -6.35 -16.17 13.25
CA ALA A 137 -7.78 -15.93 13.19
C ALA A 137 -8.58 -17.19 13.62
N ALA A 138 -8.19 -18.37 13.12
CA ALA A 138 -8.79 -19.64 13.52
C ALA A 138 -8.59 -19.93 15.02
N THR A 139 -7.40 -19.66 15.56
CA THR A 139 -7.09 -19.84 16.98
C THR A 139 -7.91 -18.90 17.87
N LEU A 140 -8.09 -17.64 17.45
CA LEU A 140 -8.92 -16.66 18.19
C LEU A 140 -10.40 -17.07 18.21
N VAL A 141 -10.93 -17.55 17.07
CA VAL A 141 -12.30 -18.08 17.00
C VAL A 141 -12.43 -19.32 17.90
N TRP A 142 -11.46 -20.24 17.86
CA TRP A 142 -11.46 -21.42 18.71
C TRP A 142 -11.36 -21.06 20.20
N ASN A 143 -10.53 -20.09 20.55
CA ASN A 143 -10.45 -19.57 21.91
C ASN A 143 -11.78 -19.00 22.38
N PHE A 144 -12.46 -18.21 21.53
CA PHE A 144 -13.80 -17.69 21.86
C PHE A 144 -14.81 -18.81 22.12
N VAL A 145 -14.83 -19.87 21.28
CA VAL A 145 -15.68 -21.05 21.48
C VAL A 145 -15.33 -21.74 22.80
N THR A 146 -14.05 -21.86 23.13
CA THR A 146 -13.59 -22.44 24.40
C THR A 146 -14.08 -21.59 25.57
N CYS A 147 -13.98 -20.28 25.54
CA CYS A 147 -14.48 -19.38 26.56
C CYS A 147 -16.02 -19.46 26.70
N LEU A 148 -16.74 -19.63 25.59
CA LEU A 148 -18.19 -19.82 25.59
C LEU A 148 -18.58 -21.14 26.28
N LEU A 149 -17.88 -22.23 26.02
CA LEU A 149 -18.08 -23.51 26.71
C LEU A 149 -17.75 -23.41 28.20
N LEU A 150 -16.67 -22.72 28.58
CA LEU A 150 -16.30 -22.47 29.97
C LEU A 150 -17.38 -21.67 30.71
N LEU A 151 -17.98 -20.67 30.08
CA LEU A 151 -19.08 -19.88 30.64
C LEU A 151 -20.25 -20.78 31.10
N ILE A 152 -20.65 -21.75 30.27
CA ILE A 152 -21.77 -22.65 30.54
C ILE A 152 -21.57 -23.44 31.85
N ILE A 153 -20.33 -23.75 32.21
CA ILE A 153 -20.00 -24.60 33.37
C ILE A 153 -19.55 -23.80 34.59
N THR A 154 -18.75 -22.76 34.38
CA THR A 154 -18.14 -21.99 35.48
C THR A 154 -18.88 -20.68 35.77
N GLY A 155 -19.72 -20.20 34.85
CA GLY A 155 -20.32 -18.88 34.95
C GLY A 155 -19.32 -17.72 34.71
N ALA A 156 -18.11 -17.99 34.20
CA ALA A 156 -17.04 -17.01 34.02
C ALA A 156 -17.32 -16.10 32.82
N ILE A 157 -18.16 -15.10 33.00
CA ILE A 157 -18.55 -14.13 31.94
C ILE A 157 -17.38 -13.25 31.50
N SER A 158 -16.41 -12.97 32.38
CA SER A 158 -15.21 -12.19 32.11
C SER A 158 -14.37 -12.81 30.98
N ASP A 159 -14.16 -14.14 31.04
CA ASP A 159 -13.40 -14.85 30.02
C ASP A 159 -14.07 -14.79 28.64
N LEU A 160 -15.40 -14.88 28.58
CA LEU A 160 -16.14 -14.74 27.35
C LEU A 160 -16.02 -13.34 26.76
N ILE A 161 -16.19 -12.29 27.57
CA ILE A 161 -16.09 -10.89 27.10
C ILE A 161 -14.69 -10.62 26.56
N MET A 162 -13.65 -11.02 27.29
CA MET A 162 -12.26 -10.85 26.86
C MET A 162 -11.94 -11.70 25.63
N GLY A 163 -12.42 -12.94 25.56
CA GLY A 163 -12.27 -13.79 24.37
C GLY A 163 -12.92 -13.18 23.12
N ALA A 164 -14.12 -12.60 23.26
CA ALA A 164 -14.79 -11.86 22.19
C ALA A 164 -13.98 -10.62 21.77
N PHE A 165 -13.48 -9.86 22.75
CA PHE A 165 -12.61 -8.70 22.49
C PHE A 165 -11.38 -9.10 21.69
N TYR A 166 -10.67 -10.17 22.08
CA TYR A 166 -9.50 -10.64 21.34
C TYR A 166 -9.85 -11.10 19.93
N MET A 167 -10.95 -11.81 19.75
CA MET A 167 -11.38 -12.27 18.43
C MET A 167 -11.59 -11.08 17.47
N VAL A 168 -12.23 -10.01 17.93
CA VAL A 168 -12.53 -8.84 17.10
C VAL A 168 -11.30 -7.91 16.98
N PHE A 169 -10.76 -7.44 18.10
CA PHE A 169 -9.74 -6.39 18.09
C PHE A 169 -8.35 -6.90 17.76
N ILE A 170 -7.94 -8.06 18.29
CA ILE A 170 -6.64 -8.63 17.94
C ILE A 170 -6.68 -9.22 16.52
N GLY A 171 -7.78 -9.89 16.14
CA GLY A 171 -7.94 -10.42 14.79
C GLY A 171 -7.88 -9.32 13.74
N THR A 172 -8.70 -8.28 13.87
CA THR A 172 -8.72 -7.15 12.94
C THR A 172 -7.45 -6.30 13.05
N GLY A 173 -7.03 -5.97 14.28
CA GLY A 173 -5.84 -5.17 14.54
C GLY A 173 -4.58 -5.81 13.97
N SER A 174 -4.41 -7.11 14.10
CA SER A 174 -3.26 -7.83 13.54
C SER A 174 -3.18 -7.68 12.02
N PHE A 175 -4.32 -7.71 11.32
CA PHE A 175 -4.37 -7.51 9.88
C PHE A 175 -3.86 -6.12 9.48
N PHE A 176 -4.32 -5.05 10.15
CA PHE A 176 -3.96 -3.69 9.77
C PHE A 176 -2.61 -3.23 10.32
N LEU A 177 -2.19 -3.73 11.51
CA LEU A 177 -1.00 -3.24 12.20
C LEU A 177 0.30 -3.93 11.78
N TRP A 178 0.29 -5.24 11.47
CA TRP A 178 1.51 -5.91 11.03
C TRP A 178 1.38 -6.66 9.71
N TYR A 179 0.22 -7.28 9.40
CA TYR A 179 0.06 -8.00 8.15
C TYR A 179 0.07 -7.06 6.93
N ARG A 180 -0.75 -6.02 6.96
CA ARG A 180 -0.88 -5.05 5.87
C ARG A 180 0.38 -4.20 5.66
N PRO A 181 1.06 -3.69 6.70
CA PRO A 181 2.36 -3.06 6.54
C PRO A 181 3.40 -3.95 5.87
N LEU A 182 3.51 -5.23 6.26
CA LEU A 182 4.41 -6.16 5.57
C LEU A 182 4.06 -6.31 4.09
N TYR A 183 2.77 -6.43 3.78
CA TYR A 183 2.29 -6.50 2.39
C TYR A 183 2.77 -5.29 1.58
N PHE A 184 2.59 -4.08 2.11
CA PHE A 184 3.08 -2.86 1.47
C PHE A 184 4.61 -2.76 1.43
N GLY A 185 5.30 -3.25 2.45
CA GLY A 185 6.75 -3.32 2.49
C GLY A 185 7.31 -4.15 1.34
N LEU A 186 6.76 -5.37 1.16
CA LEU A 186 7.16 -6.28 0.07
C LEU A 186 6.72 -5.80 -1.32
N MET A 187 5.57 -5.09 -1.42
CA MET A 187 5.05 -4.57 -2.68
C MET A 187 5.83 -3.35 -3.17
N LYS A 188 6.16 -2.43 -2.26
CA LYS A 188 6.76 -1.13 -2.60
C LYS A 188 8.27 -1.06 -2.34
N GLU A 189 8.81 -2.06 -1.69
CA GLU A 189 10.20 -2.09 -1.18
C GLU A 189 10.58 -0.83 -0.36
N HIS A 190 9.63 -0.33 0.45
CA HIS A 190 9.81 0.84 1.29
C HIS A 190 10.21 0.45 2.72
N SER A 191 11.32 1.01 3.21
CA SER A 191 11.87 0.77 4.56
C SER A 191 10.87 1.05 5.67
N PHE A 192 10.10 2.12 5.58
CA PHE A 192 9.12 2.51 6.59
C PHE A 192 8.14 1.39 6.96
N PHE A 193 7.58 0.70 5.96
CA PHE A 193 6.59 -0.34 6.21
C PHE A 193 7.18 -1.58 6.90
N TYR A 194 8.45 -1.91 6.64
CA TYR A 194 9.14 -2.99 7.34
C TYR A 194 9.35 -2.66 8.82
N TYR A 195 9.69 -1.41 9.17
CA TYR A 195 9.86 -1.02 10.56
C TYR A 195 8.53 -0.96 11.32
N VAL A 196 7.44 -0.53 10.66
CA VAL A 196 6.08 -0.64 11.22
C VAL A 196 5.72 -2.11 11.49
N PHE A 197 6.00 -2.99 10.54
CA PHE A 197 5.82 -4.43 10.73
C PHE A 197 6.61 -4.95 11.93
N PHE A 198 7.90 -4.64 12.04
CA PHE A 198 8.74 -5.13 13.15
C PHE A 198 8.23 -4.67 14.50
N LEU A 199 7.82 -3.42 14.62
CA LEU A 199 7.27 -2.90 15.85
C LEU A 199 5.99 -3.64 16.27
N PHE A 200 4.99 -3.70 15.40
CA PHE A 200 3.69 -4.28 15.75
C PHE A 200 3.71 -5.80 15.78
N CYS A 201 4.53 -6.46 14.97
CA CYS A 201 4.75 -7.90 15.05
C CYS A 201 5.44 -8.28 16.37
N GLY A 202 6.38 -7.47 16.84
CA GLY A 202 7.00 -7.63 18.16
C GLY A 202 5.99 -7.52 19.31
N CYS A 203 5.11 -6.50 19.29
CA CYS A 203 4.01 -6.36 20.24
C CYS A 203 3.06 -7.55 20.16
N HIS A 204 2.74 -8.02 18.96
CA HIS A 204 1.88 -9.18 18.76
C HIS A 204 2.51 -10.49 19.27
N LEU A 205 3.82 -10.63 19.17
CA LEU A 205 4.56 -11.76 19.73
C LEU A 205 4.42 -11.81 21.27
N LEU A 206 4.50 -10.66 21.94
CA LEU A 206 4.26 -10.58 23.39
C LEU A 206 2.82 -11.01 23.74
N PHE A 207 1.83 -10.58 22.94
CA PHE A 207 0.45 -11.06 23.09
C PHE A 207 0.35 -12.57 22.89
N SER A 208 1.03 -13.15 21.92
CA SER A 208 1.03 -14.59 21.66
C SER A 208 1.59 -15.40 22.84
N ILE A 209 2.66 -14.90 23.47
CA ILE A 209 3.22 -15.49 24.69
C ILE A 209 2.23 -15.41 25.85
N TYR A 210 1.61 -14.24 26.05
CA TYR A 210 0.59 -14.03 27.06
C TYR A 210 -0.61 -14.99 26.87
N ALA A 211 -1.12 -15.09 25.65
CA ALA A 211 -2.25 -15.97 25.31
C ALA A 211 -1.90 -17.46 25.42
N PHE A 212 -0.67 -17.83 25.06
CA PHE A 212 -0.14 -19.18 25.25
C PHE A 212 -0.12 -19.59 26.73
N VAL A 213 0.35 -18.69 27.62
CA VAL A 213 0.37 -18.94 29.06
C VAL A 213 -1.07 -19.12 29.60
N GLY A 214 -2.00 -18.24 29.18
CA GLY A 214 -3.43 -18.37 29.50
C GLY A 214 -3.73 -18.22 30.99
N VAL A 215 -3.52 -17.03 31.53
CA VAL A 215 -3.84 -16.70 32.94
C VAL A 215 -5.34 -16.75 33.15
N ALA A 216 -5.78 -17.22 34.30
CA ALA A 216 -7.20 -17.29 34.66
C ALA A 216 -7.88 -15.92 34.62
N ALA A 217 -9.13 -15.89 34.19
CA ALA A 217 -9.94 -14.67 33.99
C ALA A 217 -9.37 -13.67 32.95
N ALA A 218 -8.41 -14.10 32.12
CA ALA A 218 -7.77 -13.28 31.08
C ALA A 218 -8.37 -13.48 29.69
N GLY A 219 -9.37 -14.33 29.55
CA GLY A 219 -10.04 -14.59 28.26
C GLY A 219 -9.23 -15.43 27.27
N CYS A 220 -8.12 -16.03 27.71
CA CYS A 220 -7.30 -16.94 26.94
C CYS A 220 -7.23 -18.31 27.61
N ALA A 221 -7.76 -19.33 26.96
CA ALA A 221 -7.71 -20.72 27.44
C ALA A 221 -6.35 -21.36 27.08
N GLY A 222 -5.26 -20.82 27.62
CA GLY A 222 -3.89 -21.28 27.36
C GLY A 222 -3.42 -22.43 28.25
N ALA A 223 -2.10 -22.57 28.43
CA ALA A 223 -1.46 -23.69 29.10
C ALA A 223 -1.89 -23.85 30.55
N LEU A 224 -2.00 -22.78 31.32
CA LEU A 224 -2.43 -22.84 32.70
C LEU A 224 -3.88 -23.36 32.84
N THR A 225 -4.77 -22.86 31.96
CA THR A 225 -6.17 -23.34 31.89
C THR A 225 -6.22 -24.80 31.47
N THR A 226 -5.40 -25.24 30.55
CA THR A 226 -5.28 -26.62 30.10
C THR A 226 -4.88 -27.54 31.26
N ILE A 227 -3.83 -27.20 32.01
CA ILE A 227 -3.34 -27.96 33.18
C ILE A 227 -4.43 -28.01 34.24
N HIS A 228 -5.05 -26.88 34.57
CA HIS A 228 -6.11 -26.77 35.55
C HIS A 228 -7.24 -27.77 35.30
N TRP A 229 -7.73 -27.84 34.05
CA TRP A 229 -8.83 -28.75 33.72
C TRP A 229 -8.41 -30.21 33.70
N TYR A 230 -7.24 -30.57 33.21
CA TYR A 230 -6.79 -31.95 33.21
C TYR A 230 -6.57 -32.51 34.65
N VAL A 231 -6.13 -31.65 35.60
CA VAL A 231 -5.95 -32.04 37.00
C VAL A 231 -7.29 -32.34 37.66
N GLN A 232 -8.39 -31.71 37.29
CA GLN A 232 -9.71 -31.96 37.88
C GLN A 232 -10.29 -33.34 37.54
N ARG A 233 -9.72 -34.07 36.56
CA ARG A 233 -10.17 -35.39 36.13
C ARG A 233 -11.67 -35.48 35.82
N GLY A 234 -12.14 -36.61 35.32
CA GLY A 234 -13.52 -36.81 34.92
C GLY A 234 -13.81 -36.23 33.52
N TRP A 235 -15.02 -36.45 33.04
CA TRP A 235 -15.37 -36.08 31.65
C TRP A 235 -15.27 -34.59 31.36
N LYS A 236 -15.61 -33.74 32.33
CA LYS A 236 -15.49 -32.27 32.21
C LYS A 236 -14.02 -31.85 32.06
N GLY A 237 -13.14 -32.39 32.90
CA GLY A 237 -11.71 -32.12 32.84
C GLY A 237 -11.10 -32.50 31.50
N TRP A 238 -11.47 -33.66 30.96
CA TRP A 238 -11.02 -34.09 29.63
C TRP A 238 -11.56 -33.20 28.52
N LEU A 239 -12.86 -32.87 28.52
CA LEU A 239 -13.49 -32.03 27.49
C LEU A 239 -12.84 -30.64 27.46
N PHE A 240 -12.86 -29.91 28.58
CA PHE A 240 -12.34 -28.53 28.64
C PHE A 240 -10.82 -28.49 28.54
N GLY A 241 -10.11 -29.47 29.10
CA GLY A 241 -8.69 -29.61 28.93
C GLY A 241 -8.30 -29.76 27.45
N THR A 242 -9.05 -30.55 26.67
CA THR A 242 -8.78 -30.74 25.23
C THR A 242 -9.07 -29.49 24.42
N PHE A 243 -10.17 -28.78 24.67
CA PHE A 243 -10.47 -27.53 24.02
C PHE A 243 -9.40 -26.46 24.31
N SER A 244 -8.99 -26.32 25.56
CA SER A 244 -7.91 -25.43 25.99
C SER A 244 -6.55 -25.84 25.41
N LEU A 245 -6.27 -27.14 25.26
CA LEU A 245 -5.04 -27.64 24.68
C LEU A 245 -4.92 -27.22 23.19
N ILE A 246 -6.02 -27.33 22.45
CA ILE A 246 -6.03 -26.89 21.04
C ILE A 246 -5.75 -25.38 20.96
N THR A 247 -6.35 -24.58 21.82
CA THR A 247 -6.06 -23.13 21.92
C THR A 247 -4.58 -22.88 22.23
N THR A 248 -4.03 -23.60 23.22
CA THR A 248 -2.62 -23.51 23.62
C THR A 248 -1.68 -23.82 22.47
N LEU A 249 -1.92 -24.93 21.76
CA LEU A 249 -1.13 -25.36 20.61
C LEU A 249 -1.25 -24.36 19.45
N GLY A 250 -2.44 -23.78 19.24
CA GLY A 250 -2.66 -22.76 18.25
C GLY A 250 -1.82 -21.49 18.49
N PHE A 251 -1.85 -20.94 19.71
CA PHE A 251 -1.02 -19.78 20.07
C PHE A 251 0.47 -20.11 20.08
N PHE A 252 0.86 -21.31 20.49
CA PHE A 252 2.25 -21.75 20.41
C PHE A 252 2.75 -21.80 18.97
N ALA A 253 2.03 -22.49 18.07
CA ALA A 253 2.40 -22.60 16.67
C ALA A 253 2.45 -21.23 15.98
N GLN A 254 1.49 -20.36 16.30
CA GLN A 254 1.44 -19.00 15.78
C GLN A 254 2.64 -18.16 16.29
N GLY A 255 2.96 -18.24 17.57
CA GLY A 255 4.10 -17.53 18.16
C GLY A 255 5.45 -17.99 17.58
N VAL A 256 5.66 -19.32 17.46
CA VAL A 256 6.86 -19.87 16.81
C VAL A 256 6.95 -19.45 15.35
N GLY A 257 5.85 -19.50 14.61
CA GLY A 257 5.77 -19.04 13.23
C GLY A 257 6.13 -17.56 13.10
N LEU A 258 5.62 -16.69 13.99
CA LEU A 258 5.96 -15.27 14.01
C LEU A 258 7.46 -15.02 14.22
N VAL A 259 8.08 -15.70 15.20
CA VAL A 259 9.54 -15.58 15.43
C VAL A 259 10.33 -16.01 14.20
N TRP A 260 9.91 -17.09 13.56
CA TRP A 260 10.56 -17.60 12.36
C TRP A 260 10.49 -16.60 11.21
N TYR A 261 9.29 -16.11 10.85
CA TYR A 261 9.12 -15.15 9.76
C TYR A 261 9.66 -13.77 10.11
N TYR A 262 9.62 -13.33 11.37
CA TYR A 262 10.29 -12.12 11.83
C TYR A 262 11.78 -12.14 11.47
N ARG A 263 12.48 -13.26 11.71
CA ARG A 263 13.90 -13.42 11.37
C ARG A 263 14.15 -13.44 9.85
N ILE A 264 13.28 -14.11 9.09
CA ILE A 264 13.39 -14.15 7.62
C ILE A 264 13.21 -12.75 7.03
N ILE A 265 12.17 -12.04 7.45
CA ILE A 265 11.87 -10.70 6.97
C ILE A 265 12.94 -9.70 7.42
N TRP A 266 13.47 -9.85 8.63
CA TRP A 266 14.60 -9.05 9.09
C TRP A 266 15.83 -9.23 8.19
N ARG A 267 16.19 -10.46 7.85
CA ARG A 267 17.28 -10.75 6.92
C ARG A 267 17.01 -10.15 5.54
N HIS A 268 15.82 -10.39 4.99
CA HIS A 268 15.41 -9.83 3.70
C HIS A 268 15.53 -8.29 3.67
N ASN A 269 15.03 -7.62 4.70
CA ASN A 269 15.13 -6.17 4.85
C ASN A 269 16.60 -5.69 4.92
N HIS A 270 17.45 -6.43 5.62
CA HIS A 270 18.88 -6.11 5.72
C HIS A 270 19.61 -6.32 4.39
N ASP A 271 19.35 -7.44 3.71
CA ASP A 271 19.96 -7.79 2.42
C ASP A 271 19.58 -6.79 1.31
N LYS A 272 18.40 -6.18 1.40
CA LYS A 272 17.96 -5.10 0.51
C LYS A 272 18.56 -3.72 0.87
N GLY A 273 19.31 -3.62 1.96
CA GLY A 273 19.98 -2.40 2.40
C GLY A 273 19.06 -1.35 3.02
N HIS A 274 17.87 -1.73 3.42
CA HIS A 274 16.94 -0.82 4.09
C HIS A 274 17.44 -0.41 5.48
N THR A 275 17.53 0.90 5.73
CA THR A 275 18.00 1.46 6.99
C THR A 275 16.89 2.21 7.73
N PHE A 276 17.07 2.37 9.06
CA PHE A 276 16.14 3.15 9.87
C PHE A 276 16.12 4.63 9.48
N ASP A 277 17.26 5.17 9.01
CA ASP A 277 17.32 6.57 8.55
C ASP A 277 16.55 6.76 7.24
N GLN A 278 16.57 5.78 6.34
CA GLN A 278 15.70 5.77 5.17
C GLN A 278 14.22 5.73 5.57
N ALA A 279 13.84 4.89 6.53
CA ALA A 279 12.46 4.84 7.03
C ALA A 279 11.98 6.17 7.59
N LYS A 280 12.84 6.90 8.33
CA LYS A 280 12.55 8.26 8.80
C LYS A 280 12.40 9.26 7.65
N ALA A 281 13.28 9.21 6.66
CA ALA A 281 13.22 10.09 5.50
C ALA A 281 11.93 9.84 4.68
N GLU A 282 11.56 8.58 4.48
CA GLU A 282 10.31 8.19 3.82
C GLU A 282 9.08 8.72 4.58
N LEU A 283 9.06 8.55 5.91
CA LEU A 283 7.98 9.08 6.76
C LEU A 283 7.87 10.60 6.65
N ALA A 284 9.01 11.32 6.72
CA ALA A 284 9.05 12.78 6.59
C ALA A 284 8.54 13.23 5.20
N SER A 285 8.94 12.56 4.12
CA SER A 285 8.50 12.88 2.76
C SER A 285 7.00 12.65 2.56
N HIS A 286 6.43 11.59 3.13
CA HIS A 286 5.00 11.33 3.09
C HIS A 286 4.20 12.35 3.92
N GLY A 287 4.69 12.72 5.10
CA GLY A 287 4.11 13.77 5.94
C GLY A 287 4.10 15.13 5.23
N MET A 288 5.22 15.50 4.61
CA MET A 288 5.34 16.73 3.84
C MET A 288 4.37 16.78 2.65
N ARG A 289 4.28 15.69 1.87
CA ARG A 289 3.33 15.61 0.76
C ARG A 289 1.88 15.73 1.23
N ALA A 290 1.52 15.03 2.32
CA ALA A 290 0.18 15.12 2.90
C ALA A 290 -0.15 16.54 3.36
N TYR A 291 0.80 17.24 3.99
CA TYR A 291 0.66 18.63 4.40
C TYR A 291 0.45 19.57 3.21
N LEU A 292 1.31 19.47 2.17
CA LEU A 292 1.20 20.28 0.95
C LEU A 292 -0.11 20.05 0.19
N MET A 293 -0.57 18.80 0.08
CA MET A 293 -1.85 18.49 -0.56
C MET A 293 -3.05 19.01 0.23
N ASN A 294 -2.96 19.09 1.56
CA ASN A 294 -4.03 19.64 2.39
C ASN A 294 -4.04 21.17 2.36
N SER A 295 -2.87 21.82 2.35
CA SER A 295 -2.76 23.27 2.23
C SER A 295 -3.12 23.82 0.85
N ALA A 296 -3.01 23.01 -0.22
CA ALA A 296 -3.46 23.37 -1.56
C ALA A 296 -4.99 23.25 -1.76
N ARG A 297 -5.73 22.70 -0.77
CA ARG A 297 -7.20 22.58 -0.79
C ARG A 297 -7.93 23.66 0.00
N ILE A 298 -7.19 24.54 0.65
CA ILE A 298 -7.70 25.72 1.38
C ILE A 298 -7.51 26.97 0.51
#